data_a4af4189f4275a47db39bc7ad3db9be0
#
_entry.id   a4af4189f4275a47db39bc7ad3db9be0
#
_cell.length_a   1.000
_cell.length_b   1.000
_cell.length_c   1.000
_cell.angle_alpha   90.00
_cell.angle_beta   90.00
_cell.angle_gamma   90.00
#
_symmetry.space_group_name_H-M   'P 1'
#
loop_
_entity.id
_entity.type
_entity.pdbx_description
1 polymer ?
#
loop_
_entity_poly.entity_id
_entity_poly.type
_entity_poly.pdbx_seq_one_letter_code
_entity_poly.pdbx_strand_id
1 'polypeptide(L)'
;LDRVGLYVPGGKAAYPSSVLMNAIPAKVAGVGELIMVVPTPGGERNSLVLAAAALAGVDRVFCIGGAQAVGALAYGTPSIPKVDKIVGPGNAYVAAAKRRVFGVVGIDMVAGPSEILVICDGQTDPDWVAMDLFSQAEHDELAQSILLCPDGAYIDRVVRSIEKLLPTMPRREIIRCALENRGA
;
A
#
# COMPACT_ATOMS: atom_id res chain seq x y z
N LEU A 1 -12.57 7.42 19.56
CA LEU A 1 -11.63 6.29 19.57
C LEU A 1 -10.47 6.65 20.49
N ASP A 2 -10.20 5.81 21.46
CA ASP A 2 -9.11 6.06 22.42
C ASP A 2 -7.77 5.65 21.80
N ARG A 3 -7.77 4.56 21.04
CA ARG A 3 -6.55 3.93 20.53
C ARG A 3 -6.74 3.39 19.10
N VAL A 4 -5.83 3.75 18.18
CA VAL A 4 -5.86 3.27 16.79
C VAL A 4 -4.56 2.57 16.43
N GLY A 5 -4.65 1.39 15.84
CA GLY A 5 -3.56 0.63 15.29
C GLY A 5 -3.31 1.01 13.83
N LEU A 6 -2.08 1.43 13.50
CA LEU A 6 -1.65 1.74 12.14
C LEU A 6 -0.85 0.55 11.60
N TYR A 7 -1.35 -0.12 10.56
CA TYR A 7 -0.57 -1.11 9.83
C TYR A 7 0.18 -0.40 8.70
N VAL A 8 1.49 -0.39 8.77
CA VAL A 8 2.35 0.18 7.72
C VAL A 8 3.04 -0.96 6.99
N PRO A 9 2.87 -1.07 5.66
CA PRO A 9 3.56 -2.09 4.89
C PRO A 9 5.08 -1.94 4.98
N GLY A 10 5.80 -3.05 4.83
CA GLY A 10 7.25 -3.07 4.80
C GLY A 10 7.77 -4.34 4.16
N GLY A 11 9.07 -4.37 3.83
CA GLY A 11 9.75 -5.54 3.28
C GLY A 11 10.01 -5.45 1.78
N LYS A 12 9.04 -5.13 0.94
CA LYS A 12 9.25 -4.92 -0.51
C LYS A 12 9.68 -3.48 -0.83
N ALA A 13 9.19 -2.50 -0.07
CA ALA A 13 9.53 -1.08 -0.21
C ALA A 13 9.32 -0.34 1.12
N ALA A 14 9.81 0.89 1.22
CA ALA A 14 9.55 1.80 2.33
C ALA A 14 8.33 2.68 2.02
N TYR A 15 7.40 2.78 2.98
CA TYR A 15 6.17 3.55 2.79
C TYR A 15 5.99 4.63 3.88
N PRO A 16 6.85 5.66 3.93
CA PRO A 16 6.66 6.76 4.87
C PRO A 16 5.36 7.51 4.63
N SER A 17 4.89 7.58 3.37
CA SER A 17 3.58 8.15 3.01
C SER A 17 2.42 7.43 3.69
N SER A 18 2.46 6.09 3.80
CA SER A 18 1.43 5.32 4.50
C SER A 18 1.37 5.66 5.99
N VAL A 19 2.49 6.00 6.60
CA VAL A 19 2.51 6.50 7.99
C VAL A 19 1.74 7.81 8.07
N LEU A 20 2.10 8.79 7.24
CA LEU A 20 1.48 10.13 7.26
C LEU A 20 -0.01 10.07 6.92
N MET A 21 -0.39 9.30 5.89
CA MET A 21 -1.78 9.14 5.44
C MET A 21 -2.69 8.49 6.47
N ASN A 22 -2.16 7.72 7.41
CA ASN A 22 -2.94 7.10 8.48
C ASN A 22 -2.84 7.89 9.80
N ALA A 23 -1.64 8.35 10.18
CA ALA A 23 -1.42 9.00 11.47
C ALA A 23 -2.00 10.41 11.53
N ILE A 24 -1.83 11.22 10.47
CA ILE A 24 -2.30 12.61 10.47
C ILE A 24 -3.83 12.69 10.59
N PRO A 25 -4.63 11.98 9.77
CA PRO A 25 -6.08 11.97 9.94
C PRO A 25 -6.52 11.46 11.33
N ALA A 26 -5.84 10.47 11.88
CA ALA A 26 -6.15 9.97 13.23
C ALA A 26 -5.89 11.03 14.32
N LYS A 27 -4.78 11.77 14.23
CA LYS A 27 -4.51 12.90 15.14
C LYS A 27 -5.52 14.03 14.97
N VAL A 28 -5.88 14.40 13.75
CA VAL A 28 -6.92 15.42 13.47
C VAL A 28 -8.28 14.98 14.03
N ALA A 29 -8.59 13.68 13.98
CA ALA A 29 -9.79 13.10 14.58
C ALA A 29 -9.76 13.02 16.12
N GLY A 30 -8.67 13.44 16.76
CA GLY A 30 -8.53 13.47 18.21
C GLY A 30 -8.30 12.09 18.86
N VAL A 31 -7.72 11.13 18.12
CA VAL A 31 -7.35 9.83 18.69
C VAL A 31 -6.28 10.00 19.78
N GLY A 32 -6.52 9.41 20.95
CA GLY A 32 -5.64 9.56 22.12
C GLY A 32 -4.28 8.89 21.99
N GLU A 33 -4.22 7.68 21.43
CA GLU A 33 -2.97 6.92 21.26
C GLU A 33 -2.89 6.25 19.89
N LEU A 34 -1.78 6.43 19.17
CA LEU A 34 -1.48 5.79 17.89
C LEU A 34 -0.42 4.72 18.07
N ILE A 35 -0.77 3.47 17.73
CA ILE A 35 0.12 2.31 17.80
C ILE A 35 0.42 1.82 16.40
N MET A 36 1.66 1.94 15.97
CA MET A 36 2.09 1.50 14.65
C MET A 36 2.71 0.11 14.70
N VAL A 37 2.34 -0.74 13.77
CA VAL A 37 3.03 -2.00 13.45
C VAL A 37 3.62 -1.92 12.05
N VAL A 38 4.87 -2.35 11.91
CA VAL A 38 5.60 -2.35 10.63
C VAL A 38 6.49 -3.58 10.54
N PRO A 39 6.39 -4.42 9.49
CA PRO A 39 7.28 -5.56 9.33
C PRO A 39 8.72 -5.08 9.06
N THR A 40 9.68 -5.74 9.69
CA THR A 40 11.12 -5.49 9.56
C THR A 40 11.84 -6.78 9.20
N PRO A 41 11.73 -7.28 7.94
CA PRO A 41 12.41 -8.50 7.51
C PRO A 41 13.91 -8.38 7.74
N GLY A 42 14.53 -9.46 8.24
CA GLY A 42 15.96 -9.44 8.57
C GLY A 42 16.36 -8.50 9.72
N GLY A 43 15.38 -7.90 10.42
CA GLY A 43 15.62 -6.90 11.47
C GLY A 43 15.91 -5.49 10.96
N GLU A 44 15.87 -5.27 9.65
CA GLU A 44 16.13 -3.96 9.04
C GLU A 44 15.00 -2.96 9.33
N ARG A 45 15.37 -1.84 9.92
CA ARG A 45 14.45 -0.73 10.24
C ARG A 45 14.66 0.41 9.26
N ASN A 46 13.63 0.76 8.51
CA ASN A 46 13.72 1.88 7.58
C ASN A 46 13.66 3.22 8.33
N SER A 47 14.70 4.03 8.23
CA SER A 47 14.84 5.31 8.93
C SER A 47 13.79 6.34 8.51
N LEU A 48 13.38 6.37 7.23
CA LEU A 48 12.36 7.30 6.72
C LEU A 48 10.98 6.96 7.30
N VAL A 49 10.64 5.68 7.42
CA VAL A 49 9.38 5.24 8.04
C VAL A 49 9.34 5.63 9.52
N LEU A 50 10.44 5.43 10.24
CA LEU A 50 10.52 5.81 11.67
C LEU A 50 10.51 7.33 11.86
N ALA A 51 11.18 8.09 11.00
CA ALA A 51 11.14 9.55 11.00
C ALA A 51 9.72 10.07 10.73
N ALA A 52 9.02 9.51 9.74
CA ALA A 52 7.63 9.85 9.47
C ALA A 52 6.72 9.55 10.68
N ALA A 53 6.91 8.42 11.36
CA ALA A 53 6.17 8.06 12.54
C ALA A 53 6.41 9.06 13.70
N ALA A 54 7.66 9.45 13.94
CA ALA A 54 8.02 10.44 14.95
C ALA A 54 7.41 11.82 14.64
N LEU A 55 7.54 12.30 13.40
CA LEU A 55 6.99 13.58 12.97
C LEU A 55 5.45 13.62 13.00
N ALA A 56 4.78 12.50 12.66
CA ALA A 56 3.33 12.40 12.73
C ALA A 56 2.79 12.18 14.16
N GLY A 57 3.64 12.08 15.15
CA GLY A 57 3.25 11.89 16.54
C GLY A 57 2.69 10.50 16.85
N VAL A 58 3.22 9.46 16.22
CA VAL A 58 2.92 8.07 16.58
C VAL A 58 3.52 7.77 17.95
N ASP A 59 2.69 7.26 18.86
CA ASP A 59 3.08 7.10 20.26
C ASP A 59 3.92 5.84 20.49
N ARG A 60 3.64 4.75 19.78
CA ARG A 60 4.36 3.47 19.92
C ARG A 60 4.55 2.78 18.57
N VAL A 61 5.74 2.19 18.36
CA VAL A 61 6.08 1.45 17.15
C VAL A 61 6.53 0.03 17.50
N PHE A 62 5.93 -0.97 16.85
CA PHE A 62 6.29 -2.36 17.00
C PHE A 62 6.76 -2.95 15.67
N CYS A 63 7.92 -3.57 15.68
CA CYS A 63 8.54 -4.23 14.51
C CYS A 63 7.93 -5.63 14.30
N ILE A 64 6.67 -5.67 13.90
CA ILE A 64 5.91 -6.90 13.62
C ILE A 64 4.98 -6.65 12.43
N GLY A 65 4.71 -7.68 11.63
CA GLY A 65 3.83 -7.58 10.46
C GLY A 65 2.97 -8.82 10.27
N GLY A 66 2.26 -8.88 9.15
CA GLY A 66 1.40 -10.02 8.81
C GLY A 66 0.13 -10.14 9.63
N ALA A 67 -0.53 -11.29 9.53
CA ALA A 67 -1.79 -11.57 10.24
C ALA A 67 -1.62 -11.52 11.78
N GLN A 68 -0.47 -11.91 12.29
CA GLN A 68 -0.16 -11.89 13.73
C GLN A 68 -0.13 -10.46 14.29
N ALA A 69 0.33 -9.47 13.53
CA ALA A 69 0.29 -8.08 13.95
C ALA A 69 -1.16 -7.56 14.05
N VAL A 70 -2.02 -7.94 13.09
CA VAL A 70 -3.44 -7.63 13.13
C VAL A 70 -4.12 -8.28 14.34
N GLY A 71 -3.82 -9.57 14.60
CA GLY A 71 -4.31 -10.26 15.78
C GLY A 71 -3.86 -9.62 17.10
N ALA A 72 -2.58 -9.24 17.18
CA ALA A 72 -2.03 -8.56 18.36
C ALA A 72 -2.74 -7.21 18.63
N LEU A 73 -2.99 -6.42 17.61
CA LEU A 73 -3.73 -5.15 17.72
C LEU A 73 -5.20 -5.37 18.11
N ALA A 74 -5.85 -6.41 17.55
CA ALA A 74 -7.27 -6.66 17.78
C ALA A 74 -7.57 -7.21 19.19
N TYR A 75 -6.73 -8.09 19.69
CA TYR A 75 -6.97 -8.78 20.96
C TYR A 75 -6.11 -8.26 22.12
N GLY A 76 -5.00 -7.61 21.81
CA GLY A 76 -3.98 -7.22 22.76
C GLY A 76 -3.04 -8.37 23.10
N THR A 77 -1.87 -8.02 23.60
CA THR A 77 -0.85 -8.93 24.16
C THR A 77 -0.22 -8.24 25.37
N PRO A 78 0.61 -8.91 26.18
CA PRO A 78 1.33 -8.24 27.27
C PRO A 78 2.16 -7.03 26.84
N SER A 79 2.63 -6.97 25.57
CA SER A 79 3.46 -5.88 25.04
C SER A 79 2.72 -4.93 24.09
N ILE A 80 1.71 -5.41 23.35
CA ILE A 80 0.95 -4.63 22.37
C ILE A 80 -0.46 -4.43 22.91
N PRO A 81 -0.89 -3.21 23.23
CA PRO A 81 -2.24 -2.96 23.73
C PRO A 81 -3.30 -3.24 22.63
N LYS A 82 -4.46 -3.69 23.06
CA LYS A 82 -5.65 -3.75 22.21
C LYS A 82 -6.02 -2.34 21.73
N VAL A 83 -6.44 -2.24 20.46
CA VAL A 83 -6.91 -0.99 19.84
C VAL A 83 -8.40 -1.04 19.52
N ASP A 84 -9.00 0.12 19.28
CA ASP A 84 -10.42 0.26 18.91
C ASP A 84 -10.62 0.10 17.40
N LYS A 85 -9.60 0.48 16.60
CA LYS A 85 -9.63 0.41 15.15
C LYS A 85 -8.23 0.13 14.58
N ILE A 86 -8.19 -0.68 13.51
CA ILE A 86 -6.98 -0.95 12.72
C ILE A 86 -7.15 -0.33 11.35
N VAL A 87 -6.20 0.53 10.96
CA VAL A 87 -6.16 1.20 9.65
C VAL A 87 -4.83 0.94 8.95
N GLY A 88 -4.83 1.11 7.65
CA GLY A 88 -3.66 0.96 6.81
C GLY A 88 -3.72 -0.27 5.89
N PRO A 89 -3.04 -0.19 4.74
CA PRO A 89 -2.99 -1.26 3.74
C PRO A 89 -2.03 -2.37 4.19
N GLY A 90 -2.23 -3.56 3.61
CA GLY A 90 -1.34 -4.70 3.79
C GLY A 90 -1.53 -5.72 2.69
N ASN A 91 -0.75 -6.80 2.73
CA ASN A 91 -0.87 -7.91 1.77
C ASN A 91 -2.15 -8.74 2.00
N ALA A 92 -2.36 -9.77 1.17
CA ALA A 92 -3.53 -10.65 1.25
C ALA A 92 -3.72 -11.29 2.64
N TYR A 93 -2.65 -11.62 3.36
CA TYR A 93 -2.73 -12.16 4.73
C TYR A 93 -3.25 -11.13 5.72
N VAL A 94 -2.83 -9.87 5.58
CA VAL A 94 -3.31 -8.74 6.41
C VAL A 94 -4.78 -8.46 6.10
N ALA A 95 -5.16 -8.44 4.83
CA ALA A 95 -6.55 -8.27 4.40
C ALA A 95 -7.46 -9.38 4.95
N ALA A 96 -7.03 -10.63 4.85
CA ALA A 96 -7.75 -11.77 5.42
C ALA A 96 -7.87 -11.68 6.95
N ALA A 97 -6.79 -11.28 7.64
CA ALA A 97 -6.79 -11.09 9.08
C ALA A 97 -7.73 -9.95 9.49
N LYS A 98 -7.70 -8.79 8.81
CA LYS A 98 -8.62 -7.67 9.07
C LYS A 98 -10.07 -8.09 8.91
N ARG A 99 -10.40 -8.84 7.86
CA ARG A 99 -11.76 -9.40 7.68
C ARG A 99 -12.18 -10.28 8.85
N ARG A 100 -11.26 -11.08 9.37
CA ARG A 100 -11.56 -12.06 10.44
C ARG A 100 -11.74 -11.39 11.81
N VAL A 101 -11.08 -10.27 12.07
CA VAL A 101 -11.20 -9.54 13.35
C VAL A 101 -12.26 -8.44 13.30
N PHE A 102 -12.87 -8.20 12.15
CA PHE A 102 -13.96 -7.21 12.02
C PHE A 102 -15.13 -7.58 12.94
N GLY A 103 -15.59 -6.62 13.72
CA GLY A 103 -16.59 -6.81 14.78
C GLY A 103 -15.99 -6.97 16.18
N VAL A 104 -14.75 -7.50 16.29
CA VAL A 104 -13.95 -7.48 17.54
C VAL A 104 -13.21 -6.15 17.66
N VAL A 105 -12.75 -5.63 16.54
CA VAL A 105 -12.08 -4.33 16.37
C VAL A 105 -12.64 -3.66 15.11
N GLY A 106 -12.71 -2.33 15.07
CA GLY A 106 -13.02 -1.59 13.84
C GLY A 106 -11.89 -1.74 12.82
N ILE A 107 -12.23 -1.69 11.54
CA ILE A 107 -11.24 -1.61 10.45
C ILE A 107 -11.58 -0.45 9.51
N ASP A 108 -10.63 -0.01 8.69
CA ASP A 108 -10.87 0.94 7.60
C ASP A 108 -11.59 0.25 6.44
N MET A 109 -10.90 -0.71 5.81
CA MET A 109 -11.41 -1.51 4.70
C MET A 109 -10.69 -2.85 4.62
N VAL A 110 -11.24 -3.78 3.83
CA VAL A 110 -10.52 -4.95 3.34
C VAL A 110 -9.99 -4.59 1.95
N ALA A 111 -8.75 -4.09 1.89
CA ALA A 111 -8.14 -3.70 0.64
C ALA A 111 -7.85 -4.93 -0.23
N GLY A 112 -8.23 -4.84 -1.51
CA GLY A 112 -7.74 -5.72 -2.57
C GLY A 112 -6.42 -5.21 -3.16
N PRO A 113 -5.88 -5.88 -4.18
CA PRO A 113 -4.81 -5.34 -5.01
C PRO A 113 -5.23 -3.98 -5.59
N SER A 114 -4.31 -3.03 -5.64
CA SER A 114 -4.62 -1.69 -6.17
C SER A 114 -4.79 -1.73 -7.68
N GLU A 115 -5.70 -0.90 -8.17
CA GLU A 115 -6.04 -0.77 -9.59
C GLU A 115 -5.90 0.68 -10.02
N ILE A 116 -5.45 0.91 -11.26
CA ILE A 116 -5.48 2.23 -11.91
C ILE A 116 -6.21 2.13 -13.24
N LEU A 117 -7.02 3.13 -13.54
CA LEU A 117 -7.64 3.32 -14.84
C LEU A 117 -7.15 4.63 -15.44
N VAL A 118 -6.45 4.54 -16.56
CA VAL A 118 -6.04 5.70 -17.36
C VAL A 118 -7.01 5.85 -18.54
N ILE A 119 -7.68 6.99 -18.60
CA ILE A 119 -8.59 7.34 -19.72
C ILE A 119 -7.91 8.45 -20.52
N CYS A 120 -7.69 8.23 -21.81
CA CYS A 120 -7.04 9.21 -22.67
C CYS A 120 -7.72 9.32 -24.05
N ASP A 121 -7.50 10.45 -24.72
CA ASP A 121 -8.06 10.78 -26.04
C ASP A 121 -7.10 10.47 -27.21
N GLY A 122 -5.91 9.93 -26.90
CA GLY A 122 -4.90 9.59 -27.91
C GLY A 122 -3.96 10.74 -28.29
N GLN A 123 -3.99 11.89 -27.58
CA GLN A 123 -3.16 13.07 -27.89
C GLN A 123 -1.92 13.20 -26.99
N THR A 124 -1.95 12.59 -25.82
CA THR A 124 -0.82 12.60 -24.86
C THR A 124 0.36 11.80 -25.41
N ASP A 125 1.59 12.16 -25.02
CA ASP A 125 2.78 11.36 -25.33
C ASP A 125 2.60 9.93 -24.78
N PRO A 126 2.72 8.88 -25.61
CA PRO A 126 2.55 7.49 -25.18
C PRO A 126 3.53 7.06 -24.08
N ASP A 127 4.73 7.65 -24.01
CA ASP A 127 5.70 7.36 -22.96
C ASP A 127 5.16 7.78 -21.57
N TRP A 128 4.44 8.89 -21.48
CA TRP A 128 3.85 9.35 -20.24
C TRP A 128 2.73 8.43 -19.77
N VAL A 129 1.88 7.99 -20.69
CA VAL A 129 0.81 7.03 -20.37
C VAL A 129 1.39 5.69 -19.92
N ALA A 130 2.46 5.21 -20.56
CA ALA A 130 3.16 4.02 -20.13
C ALA A 130 3.72 4.17 -18.70
N MET A 131 4.29 5.32 -18.36
CA MET A 131 4.79 5.60 -17.00
C MET A 131 3.66 5.67 -15.97
N ASP A 132 2.48 6.20 -16.31
CA ASP A 132 1.32 6.18 -15.44
C ASP A 132 0.86 4.76 -15.14
N LEU A 133 0.80 3.88 -16.15
CA LEU A 133 0.49 2.47 -15.97
C LEU A 133 1.53 1.76 -15.09
N PHE A 134 2.82 2.08 -15.26
CA PHE A 134 3.90 1.54 -14.41
C PHE A 134 3.79 1.99 -12.96
N SER A 135 3.31 3.21 -12.70
CA SER A 135 3.19 3.74 -11.35
C SER A 135 2.35 2.86 -10.43
N GLN A 136 1.36 2.17 -10.98
CA GLN A 136 0.56 1.20 -10.24
C GLN A 136 1.12 -0.22 -10.34
N ALA A 137 1.55 -0.64 -11.54
CA ALA A 137 2.05 -1.99 -11.77
C ALA A 137 3.28 -2.33 -10.93
N GLU A 138 4.11 -1.34 -10.57
CA GLU A 138 5.31 -1.55 -9.75
C GLU A 138 5.00 -1.90 -8.28
N HIS A 139 3.78 -1.69 -7.79
CA HIS A 139 3.45 -1.89 -6.39
C HIS A 139 3.36 -3.38 -6.01
N ASP A 140 2.73 -4.20 -6.84
CA ASP A 140 2.56 -5.64 -6.56
C ASP A 140 2.28 -6.41 -7.86
N GLU A 141 2.65 -7.69 -7.91
CA GLU A 141 2.38 -8.57 -9.06
C GLU A 141 0.88 -8.77 -9.34
N LEU A 142 0.03 -8.49 -8.34
CA LEU A 142 -1.43 -8.54 -8.45
C LEU A 142 -2.06 -7.17 -8.73
N ALA A 143 -1.27 -6.10 -8.88
CA ALA A 143 -1.78 -4.79 -9.27
C ALA A 143 -2.40 -4.86 -10.67
N GLN A 144 -3.41 -4.02 -10.93
CA GLN A 144 -4.06 -3.94 -12.22
C GLN A 144 -3.92 -2.53 -12.80
N SER A 145 -3.44 -2.46 -14.05
CA SER A 145 -3.35 -1.22 -14.81
C SER A 145 -4.19 -1.34 -16.07
N ILE A 146 -5.15 -0.42 -16.24
CA ILE A 146 -6.13 -0.45 -17.34
C ILE A 146 -5.99 0.84 -18.14
N LEU A 147 -5.93 0.73 -19.48
CA LEU A 147 -5.94 1.86 -20.40
C LEU A 147 -7.22 1.84 -21.21
N LEU A 148 -7.97 2.94 -21.20
CA LEU A 148 -9.09 3.18 -22.10
C LEU A 148 -8.74 4.33 -23.06
N CYS A 149 -8.74 4.03 -24.36
CA CYS A 149 -8.57 5.01 -25.43
C CYS A 149 -9.45 4.63 -26.64
N PRO A 150 -10.15 5.60 -27.28
CA PRO A 150 -10.95 5.31 -28.46
C PRO A 150 -10.10 5.06 -29.72
N ASP A 151 -8.80 5.40 -29.72
CA ASP A 151 -7.86 5.22 -30.83
C ASP A 151 -7.00 3.98 -30.63
N GLY A 152 -7.32 2.89 -31.35
CA GLY A 152 -6.54 1.63 -31.32
C GLY A 152 -5.09 1.80 -31.77
N ALA A 153 -4.82 2.68 -32.77
CA ALA A 153 -3.45 2.95 -33.20
C ALA A 153 -2.62 3.68 -32.11
N TYR A 154 -3.29 4.46 -31.26
CA TYR A 154 -2.64 5.06 -30.12
C TYR A 154 -2.32 4.01 -29.05
N ILE A 155 -3.23 3.07 -28.76
CA ILE A 155 -2.98 1.96 -27.82
C ILE A 155 -1.73 1.19 -28.27
N ASP A 156 -1.58 0.88 -29.57
CA ASP A 156 -0.38 0.23 -30.09
C ASP A 156 0.89 1.05 -29.85
N ARG A 157 0.81 2.39 -29.87
CA ARG A 157 1.95 3.26 -29.50
C ARG A 157 2.30 3.16 -28.03
N VAL A 158 1.28 3.11 -27.17
CA VAL A 158 1.52 2.93 -25.71
C VAL A 158 2.14 1.57 -25.43
N VAL A 159 1.70 0.50 -26.08
CA VAL A 159 2.31 -0.85 -25.96
C VAL A 159 3.79 -0.80 -26.34
N ARG A 160 4.14 -0.16 -27.46
CA ARG A 160 5.55 0.01 -27.85
C ARG A 160 6.34 0.84 -26.84
N SER A 161 5.72 1.85 -26.23
CA SER A 161 6.35 2.64 -25.17
C SER A 161 6.60 1.81 -23.91
N ILE A 162 5.66 0.92 -23.53
CA ILE A 162 5.83 -0.04 -22.46
C ILE A 162 7.04 -0.94 -22.73
N GLU A 163 7.12 -1.55 -23.92
CA GLU A 163 8.24 -2.42 -24.32
C GLU A 163 9.59 -1.69 -24.28
N LYS A 164 9.62 -0.43 -24.72
CA LYS A 164 10.80 0.43 -24.73
C LYS A 164 11.26 0.82 -23.30
N LEU A 165 10.34 1.19 -22.43
CA LEU A 165 10.64 1.78 -21.13
C LEU A 165 10.81 0.73 -20.01
N LEU A 166 10.10 -0.39 -20.08
CA LEU A 166 10.13 -1.45 -19.06
C LEU A 166 11.55 -1.91 -18.69
N PRO A 167 12.49 -2.12 -19.62
CA PRO A 167 13.85 -2.52 -19.29
C PRO A 167 14.62 -1.50 -18.41
N THR A 168 14.21 -0.24 -18.41
CA THR A 168 14.86 0.84 -17.65
C THR A 168 14.31 0.97 -16.22
N MET A 169 13.22 0.27 -15.91
CA MET A 169 12.54 0.39 -14.61
C MET A 169 13.25 -0.43 -13.53
N PRO A 170 13.44 0.13 -12.31
CA PRO A 170 14.09 -0.58 -11.20
C PRO A 170 13.34 -1.87 -10.79
N ARG A 171 11.99 -1.85 -10.86
CA ARG A 171 11.11 -2.96 -10.46
C ARG A 171 10.49 -3.68 -11.66
N ARG A 172 11.20 -3.75 -12.78
CA ARG A 172 10.72 -4.27 -14.07
C ARG A 172 10.07 -5.66 -14.02
N GLU A 173 10.54 -6.57 -13.17
CA GLU A 173 9.98 -7.92 -13.09
C GLU A 173 8.57 -7.90 -12.45
N ILE A 174 8.35 -7.06 -11.44
CA ILE A 174 7.04 -6.88 -10.81
C ILE A 174 6.08 -6.22 -11.80
N ILE A 175 6.53 -5.15 -12.47
CA ILE A 175 5.74 -4.45 -13.50
C ILE A 175 5.34 -5.41 -14.61
N ARG A 176 6.28 -6.21 -15.13
CA ARG A 176 6.01 -7.20 -16.17
C ARG A 176 4.93 -8.18 -15.72
N CYS A 177 5.11 -8.78 -14.53
CA CYS A 177 4.17 -9.75 -13.99
C CYS A 177 2.75 -9.14 -13.83
N ALA A 178 2.65 -7.93 -13.33
CA ALA A 178 1.37 -7.23 -13.17
C ALA A 178 0.69 -6.98 -14.52
N LEU A 179 1.42 -6.46 -15.51
CA LEU A 179 0.87 -6.16 -16.84
C LEU A 179 0.48 -7.41 -17.62
N GLU A 180 1.29 -8.48 -17.60
CA GLU A 180 1.01 -9.73 -18.30
C GLU A 180 -0.20 -10.47 -17.72
N ASN A 181 -0.40 -10.41 -16.40
CA ASN A 181 -1.47 -11.15 -15.75
C ASN A 181 -2.76 -10.36 -15.62
N ARG A 182 -2.70 -9.04 -15.45
CA ARG A 182 -3.84 -8.20 -15.07
C ARG A 182 -3.92 -6.86 -15.82
N GLY A 183 -3.00 -6.55 -16.73
CA GLY A 183 -3.09 -5.37 -17.59
C GLY A 183 -4.20 -5.52 -18.64
N ALA A 184 -4.89 -4.40 -18.98
CA ALA A 184 -5.92 -4.35 -20.01
C ALA A 184 -6.00 -2.95 -20.67
#